data_48ecb5aeac0220b1f7340d88b1751f20
#
_entry.id   48ecb5aeac0220b1f7340d88b1751f20
#
_cell.length_a   1.000
_cell.length_b   1.000
_cell.length_c   1.000
_cell.angle_alpha   90.00
_cell.angle_beta   90.00
_cell.angle_gamma   90.00
#
_symmetry.space_group_name_H-M   'P 1'
#
loop_
_entity.id
_entity.type
_entity.pdbx_description
1 polymer ?
#
loop_
_entity_poly.entity_id
_entity_poly.type
_entity_poly.pdbx_seq_one_letter_code
_entity_poly.pdbx_strand_id
1 'polypeptide(L)'
;MRFIRLFFSACLLLMLGGCFDYNELNMQEIVNGVGIDAAENGVRVTVVCAPTGGIDDKEGAKYTAEGGSFFEAVRELSCRADKKLYWGHTSCILIGEEAAQFTDEILDTVLRVQDVYLDIAPVIVRDSRAEELIETAPPGGSDIFESISDMFANEENSRRFFAKRVWEIFREREVDGEYILPTASVEDEKMLLSGGAVMKNGKIAAFLDGEQILALSLMRKKGSGGYLPTLALPRGGRASFEILANDIEKKVQGDAVKLNVKCVLSPAGAQGKVNSEMMKDSAKEYLENAFSGLISYAQKNDIGEIFATDGKVPEVTCEVIVSNILGGKK
;
A
#
# COMPACT_ATOMS: atom_id res chain seq x y z
N MET A 1 -23.26 36.97 -50.31
CA MET A 1 -22.08 36.12 -50.11
C MET A 1 -20.98 36.76 -49.23
N ARG A 2 -20.66 38.06 -49.33
CA ARG A 2 -19.65 38.72 -48.48
C ARG A 2 -20.03 38.74 -46.99
N PHE A 3 -21.27 39.03 -46.64
CA PHE A 3 -21.76 39.04 -45.25
C PHE A 3 -21.74 37.67 -44.58
N ILE A 4 -22.02 36.59 -45.31
CA ILE A 4 -21.95 35.22 -44.80
C ILE A 4 -20.50 34.82 -44.49
N ARG A 5 -19.56 35.19 -45.34
CA ARG A 5 -18.11 34.95 -45.08
C ARG A 5 -17.59 35.74 -43.88
N LEU A 6 -18.03 36.98 -43.70
CA LEU A 6 -17.69 37.78 -42.53
C LEU A 6 -18.28 37.20 -41.24
N PHE A 7 -19.51 36.74 -41.27
CA PHE A 7 -20.15 36.06 -40.14
C PHE A 7 -19.43 34.78 -39.77
N PHE A 8 -19.11 33.94 -40.76
CA PHE A 8 -18.34 32.68 -40.50
C PHE A 8 -16.92 32.97 -39.97
N SER A 9 -16.24 34.01 -40.46
CA SER A 9 -14.92 34.40 -39.94
C SER A 9 -15.02 34.93 -38.51
N ALA A 10 -16.06 35.70 -38.16
CA ALA A 10 -16.28 36.13 -36.78
C ALA A 10 -16.59 34.99 -35.83
N CYS A 11 -17.41 34.01 -36.26
CA CYS A 11 -17.66 32.80 -35.47
C CYS A 11 -16.39 31.95 -35.28
N LEU A 12 -15.53 31.87 -36.31
CA LEU A 12 -14.25 31.14 -36.20
C LEU A 12 -13.30 31.86 -35.24
N LEU A 13 -13.26 33.18 -35.20
CA LEU A 13 -12.47 33.94 -34.24
C LEU A 13 -12.96 33.79 -32.80
N LEU A 14 -14.26 33.63 -32.58
CA LEU A 14 -14.84 33.36 -31.26
C LEU A 14 -14.51 31.96 -30.77
N MET A 15 -14.28 30.99 -31.66
CA MET A 15 -13.84 29.63 -31.31
C MET A 15 -12.34 29.53 -30.97
N LEU A 16 -11.54 30.55 -31.31
CA LEU A 16 -10.11 30.63 -30.97
C LEU A 16 -9.85 31.14 -29.54
N GLY A 17 -10.88 31.54 -28.79
CA GLY A 17 -10.80 31.92 -27.38
C GLY A 17 -10.69 30.68 -26.48
N GLY A 18 -9.78 29.75 -26.76
CA GLY A 18 -9.50 28.60 -25.92
C GLY A 18 -8.52 28.93 -24.81
N CYS A 19 -8.65 28.28 -23.70
CA CYS A 19 -7.88 28.32 -22.42
C CYS A 19 -8.43 29.31 -21.39
N PHE A 20 -9.65 29.03 -20.93
CA PHE A 20 -10.23 29.76 -19.80
C PHE A 20 -9.59 29.36 -18.45
N ASP A 21 -8.90 28.20 -18.37
CA ASP A 21 -8.27 27.68 -17.17
C ASP A 21 -6.75 27.43 -17.35
N TYR A 22 -6.05 28.46 -17.85
CA TYR A 22 -4.60 28.41 -17.99
C TYR A 22 -3.93 28.71 -16.65
N ASN A 23 -3.42 27.67 -15.98
CA ASN A 23 -2.55 27.82 -14.81
C ASN A 23 -1.11 27.48 -15.21
N GLU A 24 -0.21 28.43 -15.10
CA GLU A 24 1.22 28.18 -15.35
C GLU A 24 1.80 27.29 -14.25
N LEU A 25 2.60 26.29 -14.62
CA LEU A 25 3.28 25.37 -13.68
C LEU A 25 4.12 26.10 -12.64
N ASN A 26 4.74 27.21 -13.01
CA ASN A 26 5.54 28.07 -12.12
C ASN A 26 4.72 28.78 -11.03
N MET A 27 3.40 28.83 -11.19
CA MET A 27 2.47 29.41 -10.21
C MET A 27 1.85 28.35 -9.30
N GLN A 28 2.34 27.12 -9.37
CA GLN A 28 1.86 26.00 -8.57
C GLN A 28 3.01 25.36 -7.77
N GLU A 29 2.67 24.83 -6.60
CA GLU A 29 3.49 23.91 -5.82
C GLU A 29 2.95 22.50 -6.05
N ILE A 30 3.77 21.62 -6.62
CA ILE A 30 3.37 20.23 -6.94
C ILE A 30 3.50 19.39 -5.67
N VAL A 31 2.38 18.91 -5.15
CA VAL A 31 2.34 18.07 -3.95
C VAL A 31 2.80 16.66 -4.29
N ASN A 32 3.91 16.21 -3.68
CA ASN A 32 4.42 14.83 -3.80
C ASN A 32 3.68 13.88 -2.86
N GLY A 33 3.42 14.34 -1.63
CA GLY A 33 2.74 13.53 -0.65
C GLY A 33 2.29 14.31 0.57
N VAL A 34 1.53 13.63 1.40
CA VAL A 34 0.84 14.20 2.56
C VAL A 34 1.06 13.33 3.79
N GLY A 35 1.41 13.94 4.92
CA GLY A 35 1.36 13.34 6.24
C GLY A 35 0.16 13.86 7.02
N ILE A 36 -0.53 12.98 7.73
CA ILE A 36 -1.69 13.31 8.55
C ILE A 36 -1.49 12.72 9.94
N ASP A 37 -1.43 13.56 10.93
CA ASP A 37 -1.31 13.19 12.33
C ASP A 37 -2.51 13.69 13.13
N ALA A 38 -2.78 13.05 14.25
CA ALA A 38 -3.79 13.55 15.18
C ALA A 38 -3.30 14.87 15.83
N ALA A 39 -4.22 15.82 15.99
CA ALA A 39 -4.05 17.06 16.72
C ALA A 39 -5.03 17.14 17.89
N GLU A 40 -4.85 18.10 18.79
CA GLU A 40 -5.72 18.25 19.98
C GLU A 40 -7.21 18.32 19.63
N ASN A 41 -7.55 19.00 18.52
CA ASN A 41 -8.92 19.18 18.07
C ASN A 41 -9.11 18.81 16.60
N GLY A 42 -8.65 17.64 16.19
CA GLY A 42 -8.78 17.16 14.81
C GLY A 42 -7.50 16.59 14.24
N VAL A 43 -7.04 17.11 13.11
CA VAL A 43 -5.86 16.61 12.41
C VAL A 43 -4.86 17.70 12.09
N ARG A 44 -3.58 17.33 12.08
CA ARG A 44 -2.48 18.09 11.52
C ARG A 44 -2.11 17.50 10.18
N VAL A 45 -2.08 18.32 9.15
CA VAL A 45 -1.74 17.93 7.79
C VAL A 45 -0.40 18.57 7.41
N THR A 46 0.55 17.76 7.01
CA THR A 46 1.86 18.17 6.50
C THR A 46 1.95 17.80 5.03
N VAL A 47 2.15 18.79 4.17
CA VAL A 47 2.29 18.62 2.73
C VAL A 47 3.74 18.83 2.35
N VAL A 48 4.29 17.93 1.52
CA VAL A 48 5.61 18.06 0.93
C VAL A 48 5.45 18.22 -0.58
N CYS A 49 6.03 19.28 -1.11
CA CYS A 49 6.00 19.61 -2.52
C CYS A 49 7.29 19.19 -3.24
N ALA A 50 7.19 18.97 -4.54
CA ALA A 50 8.36 18.73 -5.37
C ALA A 50 9.28 19.96 -5.39
N PRO A 51 10.60 19.78 -5.50
CA PRO A 51 11.52 20.88 -5.73
C PRO A 51 11.17 21.61 -7.04
N THR A 52 10.97 22.94 -6.97
CA THR A 52 10.63 23.77 -8.15
C THR A 52 11.83 24.55 -8.68
N GLY A 53 12.98 24.46 -8.02
CA GLY A 53 14.22 25.17 -8.34
C GLY A 53 15.14 24.40 -9.28
N GLY A 54 16.26 25.06 -9.64
CA GLY A 54 17.30 24.46 -10.46
C GLY A 54 18.09 23.34 -9.76
N ILE A 55 19.17 22.88 -10.38
CA ILE A 55 19.98 21.72 -9.99
C ILE A 55 20.47 21.73 -8.52
N ASP A 56 20.48 22.91 -7.88
CA ASP A 56 20.92 23.08 -6.48
C ASP A 56 19.78 23.04 -5.44
N ASP A 57 18.52 23.07 -5.87
CA ASP A 57 17.35 23.08 -4.98
C ASP A 57 16.84 21.63 -4.77
N LYS A 58 17.40 20.97 -3.77
CA LYS A 58 17.14 19.54 -3.51
C LYS A 58 15.95 19.29 -2.61
N GLU A 59 15.47 20.30 -1.90
CA GLU A 59 14.36 20.16 -0.95
C GLU A 59 13.14 20.92 -1.47
N GLY A 60 12.01 20.21 -1.58
CA GLY A 60 10.72 20.82 -1.88
C GLY A 60 10.15 21.60 -0.68
N ALA A 61 9.22 22.51 -0.96
CA ALA A 61 8.53 23.23 0.11
C ALA A 61 7.72 22.29 1.01
N LYS A 62 7.73 22.56 2.32
CA LYS A 62 6.95 21.85 3.33
C LYS A 62 5.98 22.83 3.99
N TYR A 63 4.70 22.49 3.99
CA TYR A 63 3.65 23.28 4.63
C TYR A 63 2.89 22.44 5.62
N THR A 64 2.54 23.03 6.78
CA THR A 64 1.77 22.34 7.82
C THR A 64 0.61 23.22 8.30
N ALA A 65 -0.57 22.61 8.47
CA ALA A 65 -1.75 23.25 9.05
C ALA A 65 -2.53 22.25 9.90
N GLU A 66 -3.32 22.77 10.83
CA GLU A 66 -4.26 22.02 11.65
C GLU A 66 -5.68 22.42 11.27
N GLY A 67 -6.62 21.50 11.45
CA GLY A 67 -8.06 21.72 11.28
C GLY A 67 -8.88 20.69 12.05
N GLY A 68 -10.12 21.01 12.34
CA GLY A 68 -11.06 20.07 12.96
C GLY A 68 -11.42 18.89 12.05
N SER A 69 -11.09 18.98 10.77
CA SER A 69 -11.22 17.94 9.76
C SER A 69 -10.06 17.99 8.76
N PHE A 70 -9.85 16.92 8.00
CA PHE A 70 -8.86 16.90 6.93
C PHE A 70 -9.14 17.99 5.89
N PHE A 71 -10.40 18.17 5.51
CA PHE A 71 -10.79 19.22 4.56
C PHE A 71 -10.44 20.62 5.06
N GLU A 72 -10.72 20.91 6.34
CA GLU A 72 -10.40 22.22 6.94
C GLU A 72 -8.89 22.46 6.96
N ALA A 73 -8.11 21.48 7.41
CA ALA A 73 -6.64 21.57 7.42
C ALA A 73 -6.07 21.83 6.02
N VAL A 74 -6.60 21.15 4.99
CA VAL A 74 -6.21 21.39 3.60
C VAL A 74 -6.56 22.82 3.15
N ARG A 75 -7.68 23.40 3.59
CA ARG A 75 -8.03 24.79 3.29
C ARG A 75 -7.11 25.78 3.99
N GLU A 76 -6.76 25.51 5.25
CA GLU A 76 -5.78 26.30 5.99
C GLU A 76 -4.39 26.28 5.35
N LEU A 77 -3.97 25.18 4.74
CA LEU A 77 -2.74 25.11 3.96
C LEU A 77 -2.73 26.13 2.81
N SER A 78 -3.87 26.38 2.17
CA SER A 78 -3.99 27.36 1.10
C SER A 78 -3.74 28.81 1.57
N CYS A 79 -3.83 29.06 2.87
CA CYS A 79 -3.51 30.37 3.48
C CYS A 79 -2.03 30.48 3.88
N ARG A 80 -1.25 29.40 3.76
CA ARG A 80 0.15 29.33 4.19
C ARG A 80 1.10 29.09 3.02
N ALA A 81 0.62 28.47 1.96
CA ALA A 81 1.41 28.23 0.77
C ALA A 81 1.54 29.49 -0.09
N ASP A 82 2.75 29.76 -0.60
CA ASP A 82 3.04 30.91 -1.44
C ASP A 82 2.37 30.82 -2.82
N LYS A 83 2.11 29.58 -3.28
CA LYS A 83 1.48 29.28 -4.56
C LYS A 83 0.31 28.31 -4.38
N LYS A 84 -0.48 28.14 -5.43
CA LYS A 84 -1.56 27.16 -5.45
C LYS A 84 -0.98 25.75 -5.30
N LEU A 85 -1.42 24.99 -4.31
CA LEU A 85 -1.08 23.56 -4.16
C LEU A 85 -1.76 22.76 -5.27
N TYR A 86 -0.98 22.01 -6.04
CA TYR A 86 -1.45 21.12 -7.10
C TYR A 86 -1.35 19.67 -6.65
N TRP A 87 -2.48 19.03 -6.48
CA TRP A 87 -2.61 17.70 -5.87
C TRP A 87 -2.54 16.54 -6.86
N GLY A 88 -2.56 16.83 -8.17
CA GLY A 88 -2.61 15.80 -9.22
C GLY A 88 -1.38 14.88 -9.29
N HIS A 89 -0.30 15.19 -8.58
CA HIS A 89 0.89 14.35 -8.49
C HIS A 89 1.11 13.72 -7.13
N THR A 90 0.15 13.88 -6.21
CA THR A 90 0.23 13.24 -4.89
C THR A 90 0.29 11.73 -5.04
N SER A 91 1.41 11.13 -4.64
CA SER A 91 1.66 9.70 -4.78
C SER A 91 1.22 8.89 -3.56
N CYS A 92 1.30 9.52 -2.36
CA CYS A 92 1.08 8.82 -1.11
C CYS A 92 0.44 9.73 -0.05
N ILE A 93 -0.39 9.14 0.81
CA ILE A 93 -0.92 9.74 2.03
C ILE A 93 -0.45 8.88 3.20
N LEU A 94 0.40 9.44 4.06
CA LEU A 94 0.85 8.84 5.30
C LEU A 94 -0.12 9.23 6.42
N ILE A 95 -0.68 8.26 7.11
CA ILE A 95 -1.65 8.49 8.18
C ILE A 95 -1.05 7.94 9.47
N GLY A 96 -0.71 8.80 10.42
CA GLY A 96 -0.24 8.40 11.74
C GLY A 96 -1.27 7.50 12.44
N GLU A 97 -0.81 6.55 13.24
CA GLU A 97 -1.70 5.55 13.89
C GLU A 97 -2.83 6.20 14.68
N GLU A 98 -2.54 7.27 15.42
CA GLU A 98 -3.57 8.00 16.19
C GLU A 98 -4.58 8.74 15.29
N ALA A 99 -4.18 9.13 14.07
CA ALA A 99 -5.05 9.74 13.07
C ALA A 99 -5.86 8.73 12.27
N ALA A 100 -5.61 7.44 12.41
CA ALA A 100 -6.29 6.40 11.63
C ALA A 100 -7.82 6.39 11.82
N GLN A 101 -8.33 6.89 12.93
CA GLN A 101 -9.77 7.08 13.16
C GLN A 101 -10.43 8.04 12.16
N PHE A 102 -9.67 8.89 11.50
CA PHE A 102 -10.14 9.83 10.46
C PHE A 102 -9.99 9.26 9.03
N THR A 103 -9.52 8.00 8.87
CA THR A 103 -9.21 7.43 7.56
C THR A 103 -10.39 7.48 6.60
N ASP A 104 -11.60 7.12 7.04
CA ASP A 104 -12.78 7.14 6.18
C ASP A 104 -13.13 8.57 5.73
N GLU A 105 -13.01 9.57 6.61
CA GLU A 105 -13.20 10.98 6.27
C GLU A 105 -12.14 11.46 5.27
N ILE A 106 -10.88 11.09 5.49
CA ILE A 106 -9.76 11.43 4.61
C ILE A 106 -10.01 10.88 3.21
N LEU A 107 -10.33 9.59 3.11
CA LEU A 107 -10.62 8.92 1.85
C LEU A 107 -11.83 9.55 1.14
N ASP A 108 -12.93 9.81 1.86
CA ASP A 108 -14.11 10.47 1.31
C ASP A 108 -13.81 11.90 0.81
N THR A 109 -12.93 12.63 1.50
CA THR A 109 -12.49 13.95 1.07
C THR A 109 -11.67 13.87 -0.21
N VAL A 110 -10.74 12.91 -0.31
CA VAL A 110 -9.93 12.65 -1.52
C VAL A 110 -10.82 12.38 -2.73
N LEU A 111 -11.93 11.65 -2.56
CA LEU A 111 -12.89 11.39 -3.65
C LEU A 111 -13.62 12.64 -4.15
N ARG A 112 -13.80 13.64 -3.30
CA ARG A 112 -14.62 14.84 -3.61
C ARG A 112 -13.78 16.02 -4.12
N VAL A 113 -12.48 16.00 -3.89
CA VAL A 113 -11.59 17.07 -4.33
C VAL A 113 -11.30 16.88 -5.82
N GLN A 114 -11.60 17.91 -6.61
CA GLN A 114 -11.17 17.97 -8.01
C GLN A 114 -9.64 18.06 -8.06
N ASP A 115 -9.05 17.59 -9.13
CA ASP A 115 -7.59 17.57 -9.36
C ASP A 115 -6.80 16.56 -8.50
N VAL A 116 -7.47 15.64 -7.78
CA VAL A 116 -6.84 14.53 -7.06
C VAL A 116 -7.09 13.22 -7.81
N TYR A 117 -6.03 12.52 -8.16
CA TYR A 117 -6.15 11.18 -8.76
C TYR A 117 -6.34 10.12 -7.68
N LEU A 118 -7.18 9.12 -7.94
CA LEU A 118 -7.44 8.03 -6.98
C LEU A 118 -6.33 6.96 -6.96
N ASP A 119 -5.25 7.20 -7.69
CA ASP A 119 -4.05 6.34 -7.71
C ASP A 119 -3.05 6.67 -6.60
N ILE A 120 -3.55 7.25 -5.52
CA ILE A 120 -2.77 7.57 -4.32
C ILE A 120 -2.65 6.32 -3.44
N ALA A 121 -1.47 6.13 -2.84
CA ALA A 121 -1.18 5.08 -1.87
C ALA A 121 -1.45 5.56 -0.43
N PRO A 122 -2.52 5.14 0.24
CA PRO A 122 -2.68 5.39 1.67
C PRO A 122 -1.88 4.37 2.48
N VAL A 123 -1.10 4.86 3.45
CA VAL A 123 -0.22 4.07 4.30
C VAL A 123 -0.42 4.48 5.76
N ILE A 124 -0.64 3.53 6.66
CA ILE A 124 -0.66 3.78 8.11
C ILE A 124 0.78 3.80 8.61
N VAL A 125 1.15 4.87 9.32
CA VAL A 125 2.45 4.99 10.00
C VAL A 125 2.29 4.46 11.41
N ARG A 126 2.99 3.37 11.70
CA ARG A 126 2.88 2.66 12.97
C ARG A 126 4.01 3.06 13.92
N ASP A 127 3.67 3.12 15.22
CA ASP A 127 4.61 3.42 16.31
C ASP A 127 5.37 4.76 16.18
N SER A 128 4.90 5.65 15.27
CA SER A 128 5.48 6.95 14.97
C SER A 128 4.42 7.88 14.36
N ARG A 129 4.77 9.16 14.22
CA ARG A 129 3.95 10.15 13.52
C ARG A 129 4.28 10.16 12.03
N ALA A 130 3.29 10.54 11.21
CA ALA A 130 3.52 10.73 9.78
C ALA A 130 4.59 11.79 9.51
N GLU A 131 4.60 12.87 10.30
CA GLU A 131 5.61 13.92 10.21
C GLU A 131 7.04 13.41 10.48
N GLU A 132 7.21 12.50 11.45
CA GLU A 132 8.51 11.88 11.77
C GLU A 132 8.99 10.96 10.66
N LEU A 133 8.09 10.20 10.06
CA LEU A 133 8.42 9.35 8.90
C LEU A 133 8.85 10.21 7.69
N ILE A 134 8.19 11.34 7.44
CA ILE A 134 8.55 12.28 6.38
C ILE A 134 9.99 12.81 6.55
N GLU A 135 10.43 13.00 7.78
CA GLU A 135 11.78 13.49 8.12
C GLU A 135 12.85 12.38 8.09
N THR A 136 12.41 11.12 8.01
CA THR A 136 13.34 9.98 7.94
C THR A 136 14.00 9.93 6.56
N ALA A 137 15.30 9.75 6.53
CA ALA A 137 16.04 9.63 5.27
C ALA A 137 15.57 8.41 4.46
N PRO A 138 15.13 8.60 3.22
CA PRO A 138 14.68 7.49 2.38
C PRO A 138 15.86 6.60 1.98
N PRO A 139 15.65 5.30 1.76
CA PRO A 139 16.70 4.34 1.42
C PRO A 139 17.52 4.70 0.18
N GLY A 140 16.92 5.36 -0.79
CA GLY A 140 17.52 5.71 -2.09
C GLY A 140 18.03 7.14 -2.20
N GLY A 141 17.87 7.99 -1.15
CA GLY A 141 18.22 9.41 -1.18
C GLY A 141 17.24 10.28 -1.98
N SER A 142 16.11 9.72 -2.45
CA SER A 142 14.94 10.41 -2.98
C SER A 142 14.02 10.88 -1.84
N ASP A 143 12.88 11.47 -2.15
CA ASP A 143 11.92 11.74 -1.11
C ASP A 143 11.21 10.45 -0.64
N ILE A 144 10.62 10.47 0.56
CA ILE A 144 9.98 9.31 1.19
C ILE A 144 8.79 8.79 0.36
N PHE A 145 8.06 9.67 -0.30
CA PHE A 145 6.87 9.35 -1.08
C PHE A 145 7.22 8.64 -2.39
N GLU A 146 8.30 9.06 -3.05
CA GLU A 146 8.88 8.38 -4.21
C GLU A 146 9.37 6.98 -3.81
N SER A 147 10.07 6.87 -2.68
CA SER A 147 10.53 5.58 -2.16
C SER A 147 9.38 4.61 -1.88
N ILE A 148 8.25 5.08 -1.31
CA ILE A 148 7.07 4.25 -1.10
C ILE A 148 6.46 3.81 -2.44
N SER A 149 6.40 4.71 -3.42
CA SER A 149 5.89 4.37 -4.76
C SER A 149 6.72 3.29 -5.44
N ASP A 150 8.06 3.39 -5.33
CA ASP A 150 8.99 2.39 -5.86
C ASP A 150 8.85 1.04 -5.12
N MET A 151 8.67 1.06 -3.79
CA MET A 151 8.41 -0.16 -3.03
C MET A 151 7.08 -0.80 -3.43
N PHE A 152 6.03 0.00 -3.69
CA PHE A 152 4.75 -0.51 -4.17
C PHE A 152 4.87 -1.19 -5.54
N ALA A 153 5.66 -0.62 -6.45
CA ALA A 153 5.94 -1.24 -7.75
C ALA A 153 6.66 -2.59 -7.62
N ASN A 154 7.32 -2.83 -6.48
CA ASN A 154 8.09 -4.03 -6.18
C ASN A 154 7.43 -4.93 -5.11
N GLU A 155 6.13 -4.76 -4.81
CA GLU A 155 5.38 -5.55 -3.81
C GLU A 155 5.62 -7.07 -3.95
N GLU A 156 5.60 -7.55 -5.18
CA GLU A 156 5.72 -8.99 -5.48
C GLU A 156 7.06 -9.58 -5.01
N ASN A 157 8.13 -8.78 -4.89
CA ASN A 157 9.43 -9.28 -4.46
C ASN A 157 9.43 -9.74 -2.99
N SER A 158 8.64 -9.08 -2.13
CA SER A 158 8.57 -9.41 -0.70
C SER A 158 7.25 -10.06 -0.29
N ARG A 159 6.13 -9.58 -0.85
CA ARG A 159 4.75 -9.91 -0.45
C ARG A 159 4.50 -9.71 1.05
N ARG A 160 5.17 -8.72 1.66
CA ARG A 160 5.08 -8.40 3.09
C ARG A 160 4.12 -7.26 3.40
N PHE A 161 3.54 -6.64 2.39
CA PHE A 161 2.48 -5.63 2.46
C PHE A 161 1.59 -5.76 1.23
N PHE A 162 0.44 -5.07 1.22
CA PHE A 162 -0.40 -4.94 0.03
C PHE A 162 -0.26 -3.53 -0.54
N ALA A 163 0.26 -3.41 -1.76
CA ALA A 163 0.34 -2.15 -2.49
C ALA A 163 -1.05 -1.78 -3.02
N LYS A 164 -1.83 -1.07 -2.22
CA LYS A 164 -3.19 -0.67 -2.56
C LYS A 164 -3.32 0.82 -2.84
N ARG A 165 -4.19 1.12 -3.77
CA ARG A 165 -4.56 2.49 -4.12
C ARG A 165 -5.93 2.84 -3.55
N VAL A 166 -6.19 4.13 -3.38
CA VAL A 166 -7.45 4.63 -2.83
C VAL A 166 -8.68 4.00 -3.50
N TRP A 167 -8.69 3.87 -4.85
CA TRP A 167 -9.82 3.28 -5.56
C TRP A 167 -10.05 1.79 -5.25
N GLU A 168 -8.99 1.01 -4.95
CA GLU A 168 -9.08 -0.40 -4.55
C GLU A 168 -9.68 -0.53 -3.15
N ILE A 169 -9.25 0.36 -2.25
CA ILE A 169 -9.74 0.42 -0.88
C ILE A 169 -11.23 0.75 -0.84
N PHE A 170 -11.67 1.71 -1.66
CA PHE A 170 -13.10 2.00 -1.78
C PHE A 170 -13.91 0.77 -2.18
N ARG A 171 -13.44 0.03 -3.16
CA ARG A 171 -14.10 -1.20 -3.59
C ARG A 171 -14.18 -2.23 -2.47
N GLU A 172 -13.09 -2.45 -1.73
CA GLU A 172 -13.09 -3.39 -0.61
C GLU A 172 -14.02 -2.93 0.51
N ARG A 173 -13.96 -1.66 0.88
CA ARG A 173 -14.83 -1.09 1.91
C ARG A 173 -16.31 -1.27 1.61
N GLU A 174 -16.73 -1.03 0.37
CA GLU A 174 -18.13 -1.15 -0.06
C GLU A 174 -18.60 -2.61 -0.15
N VAL A 175 -17.72 -3.54 -0.46
CA VAL A 175 -18.08 -4.96 -0.65
C VAL A 175 -17.91 -5.75 0.64
N ASP A 176 -16.79 -5.61 1.33
CA ASP A 176 -16.39 -6.48 2.43
C ASP A 176 -16.57 -5.79 3.81
N GLY A 177 -16.70 -4.47 3.84
CA GLY A 177 -16.78 -3.70 5.10
C GLY A 177 -15.46 -3.65 5.88
N GLU A 178 -14.49 -4.47 5.52
CA GLU A 178 -13.12 -4.49 6.03
C GLU A 178 -12.15 -4.28 4.87
N TYR A 179 -11.08 -3.53 5.12
CA TYR A 179 -10.03 -3.32 4.15
C TYR A 179 -8.67 -3.26 4.85
N ILE A 180 -7.60 -3.49 4.10
CA ILE A 180 -6.25 -3.50 4.66
C ILE A 180 -5.44 -2.38 4.04
N LEU A 181 -4.89 -1.51 4.88
CA LEU A 181 -3.91 -0.51 4.50
C LEU A 181 -2.50 -1.03 4.82
N PRO A 182 -1.51 -0.85 3.93
CA PRO A 182 -0.13 -1.17 4.24
C PRO A 182 0.37 -0.34 5.42
N THR A 183 1.31 -0.88 6.18
CA THR A 183 1.94 -0.17 7.30
C THR A 183 3.39 0.15 7.01
N ALA A 184 3.81 1.35 7.43
CA ALA A 184 5.20 1.77 7.47
C ALA A 184 5.61 2.07 8.92
N SER A 185 6.85 1.78 9.27
CA SER A 185 7.47 2.11 10.56
C SER A 185 8.88 2.63 10.35
N VAL A 186 9.47 3.18 11.40
CA VAL A 186 10.88 3.55 11.42
C VAL A 186 11.65 2.51 12.23
N GLU A 187 12.58 1.82 11.58
CA GLU A 187 13.50 0.86 12.22
C GLU A 187 14.93 1.21 11.85
N ASP A 188 15.82 1.30 12.85
CA ASP A 188 17.22 1.67 12.66
C ASP A 188 17.40 2.95 11.81
N GLU A 189 16.62 3.99 12.11
CA GLU A 189 16.59 5.28 11.41
C GLU A 189 16.21 5.19 9.92
N LYS A 190 15.55 4.09 9.51
CA LYS A 190 15.09 3.87 8.13
C LYS A 190 13.64 3.47 8.11
N MET A 191 12.98 3.84 7.02
CA MET A 191 11.63 3.37 6.75
C MET A 191 11.63 1.87 6.44
N LEU A 192 10.75 1.14 7.11
CA LEU A 192 10.34 -0.21 6.77
C LEU A 192 8.88 -0.21 6.34
N LEU A 193 8.61 -0.68 5.13
CA LEU A 193 7.25 -0.91 4.63
C LEU A 193 6.94 -2.42 4.76
N SER A 194 6.16 -2.79 5.75
CA SER A 194 5.84 -4.19 6.05
C SER A 194 4.61 -4.28 6.94
N GLY A 195 3.78 -5.29 6.71
CA GLY A 195 2.55 -5.50 7.47
C GLY A 195 1.34 -4.77 6.90
N GLY A 196 0.27 -4.74 7.67
CA GLY A 196 -0.97 -4.06 7.30
C GLY A 196 -1.87 -3.78 8.49
N ALA A 197 -2.57 -2.66 8.46
CA ALA A 197 -3.63 -2.31 9.37
C ALA A 197 -4.97 -2.78 8.79
N VAL A 198 -5.67 -3.65 9.48
CA VAL A 198 -7.03 -4.05 9.13
C VAL A 198 -7.99 -2.99 9.64
N MET A 199 -8.66 -2.32 8.72
CA MET A 199 -9.65 -1.30 9.01
C MET A 199 -11.06 -1.91 9.02
N LYS A 200 -11.82 -1.60 10.06
CA LYS A 200 -13.22 -2.01 10.23
C LYS A 200 -14.00 -0.85 10.84
N ASN A 201 -15.08 -0.44 10.19
CA ASN A 201 -15.88 0.71 10.64
C ASN A 201 -15.05 1.99 10.88
N GLY A 202 -14.12 2.29 10.01
CA GLY A 202 -13.27 3.48 10.08
C GLY A 202 -12.22 3.48 11.19
N LYS A 203 -11.93 2.32 11.81
CA LYS A 203 -10.93 2.17 12.88
C LYS A 203 -10.01 1.00 12.60
N ILE A 204 -8.82 1.04 13.16
CA ILE A 204 -7.91 -0.11 13.16
C ILE A 204 -8.51 -1.18 14.09
N ALA A 205 -8.85 -2.32 13.51
CA ALA A 205 -9.32 -3.49 14.25
C ALA A 205 -8.14 -4.38 14.67
N ALA A 206 -7.13 -4.50 13.83
CA ALA A 206 -5.94 -5.29 14.13
C ALA A 206 -4.77 -4.88 13.22
N PHE A 207 -3.56 -5.20 13.64
CA PHE A 207 -2.37 -5.14 12.80
C PHE A 207 -1.93 -6.54 12.39
N LEU A 208 -1.60 -6.71 11.13
CA LEU A 208 -0.96 -7.90 10.60
C LEU A 208 0.53 -7.60 10.37
N ASP A 209 1.40 -8.49 10.81
CA ASP A 209 2.82 -8.39 10.46
C ASP A 209 3.11 -8.88 9.05
N GLY A 210 4.36 -8.71 8.58
CA GLY A 210 4.72 -9.07 7.21
C GLY A 210 4.60 -10.57 6.93
N GLU A 211 4.73 -11.46 7.91
CA GLU A 211 4.54 -12.90 7.72
C GLU A 211 3.05 -13.26 7.60
N GLN A 212 2.21 -12.61 8.39
CA GLN A 212 0.76 -12.73 8.29
C GLN A 212 0.23 -12.19 6.95
N ILE A 213 0.80 -11.08 6.46
CA ILE A 213 0.48 -10.56 5.12
C ILE A 213 0.93 -11.53 4.03
N LEU A 214 2.11 -12.12 4.12
CA LEU A 214 2.55 -13.15 3.18
C LEU A 214 1.56 -14.32 3.17
N ALA A 215 1.21 -14.85 4.33
CA ALA A 215 0.23 -15.94 4.44
C ALA A 215 -1.12 -15.56 3.83
N LEU A 216 -1.64 -14.38 4.16
CA LEU A 216 -2.90 -13.86 3.60
C LEU A 216 -2.83 -13.68 2.07
N SER A 217 -1.72 -13.15 1.58
CA SER A 217 -1.47 -12.98 0.14
C SER A 217 -1.49 -14.32 -0.60
N LEU A 218 -0.88 -15.36 -0.02
CA LEU A 218 -0.91 -16.72 -0.57
C LEU A 218 -2.31 -17.34 -0.59
N MET A 219 -3.19 -16.94 0.34
CA MET A 219 -4.58 -17.40 0.44
C MET A 219 -5.56 -16.60 -0.43
N ARG A 220 -5.20 -15.39 -0.84
CA ARG A 220 -6.11 -14.48 -1.60
C ARG A 220 -5.79 -14.37 -3.07
N LYS A 221 -4.52 -14.39 -3.46
CA LYS A 221 -4.05 -14.03 -4.80
C LYS A 221 -3.12 -15.10 -5.36
N LYS A 222 -3.43 -15.59 -6.56
CA LYS A 222 -2.48 -16.36 -7.36
C LYS A 222 -1.35 -15.45 -7.82
N GLY A 223 -0.13 -15.95 -7.85
CA GLY A 223 1.01 -15.14 -8.28
C GLY A 223 2.34 -15.82 -8.07
N SER A 224 3.38 -15.01 -8.17
CA SER A 224 4.77 -15.37 -7.93
C SER A 224 5.40 -14.35 -6.98
N GLY A 225 6.63 -14.60 -6.56
CA GLY A 225 7.39 -13.71 -5.70
C GLY A 225 7.14 -13.93 -4.20
N GLY A 226 7.88 -13.19 -3.39
CA GLY A 226 8.01 -13.42 -1.97
C GLY A 226 8.98 -14.55 -1.64
N TYR A 227 9.24 -14.69 -0.37
CA TYR A 227 10.19 -15.69 0.15
C TYR A 227 9.75 -16.23 1.50
N LEU A 228 10.17 -17.47 1.82
CA LEU A 228 10.08 -17.99 3.18
C LEU A 228 11.38 -17.68 3.92
N PRO A 229 11.31 -17.38 5.23
CA PRO A 229 12.51 -17.18 6.04
C PRO A 229 13.38 -18.43 6.04
N THR A 230 14.59 -18.31 6.57
CA THR A 230 15.47 -19.48 6.71
C THR A 230 14.87 -20.46 7.72
N LEU A 231 14.43 -21.61 7.21
CA LEU A 231 13.83 -22.67 8.00
C LEU A 231 14.90 -23.61 8.55
N ALA A 232 14.74 -24.02 9.81
CA ALA A 232 15.49 -25.12 10.37
C ALA A 232 14.97 -26.43 9.77
N LEU A 233 15.89 -27.28 9.32
CA LEU A 233 15.58 -28.60 8.78
C LEU A 233 16.03 -29.69 9.75
N PRO A 234 15.46 -30.90 9.68
CA PRO A 234 15.92 -32.04 10.47
C PRO A 234 17.44 -32.24 10.32
N ARG A 235 18.08 -32.80 11.39
CA ARG A 235 19.52 -33.09 11.45
C ARG A 235 20.45 -31.87 11.33
N GLY A 236 19.94 -30.68 11.73
CA GLY A 236 20.74 -29.45 11.80
C GLY A 236 20.95 -28.73 10.47
N GLY A 237 20.20 -29.10 9.43
CA GLY A 237 20.18 -28.36 8.16
C GLY A 237 19.40 -27.06 8.25
N ARG A 238 19.60 -26.17 7.27
CA ARG A 238 18.84 -24.94 7.06
C ARG A 238 18.56 -24.74 5.58
N ALA A 239 17.41 -24.17 5.24
CA ALA A 239 17.11 -23.75 3.87
C ALA A 239 16.24 -22.49 3.85
N SER A 240 16.46 -21.65 2.83
CA SER A 240 15.63 -20.51 2.48
C SER A 240 15.00 -20.78 1.11
N PHE A 241 13.82 -20.19 0.88
CA PHE A 241 13.07 -20.48 -0.34
C PHE A 241 12.53 -19.20 -0.97
N GLU A 242 12.60 -19.12 -2.29
CA GLU A 242 11.81 -18.19 -3.09
C GLU A 242 10.49 -18.86 -3.49
N ILE A 243 9.42 -18.08 -3.55
CA ILE A 243 8.12 -18.53 -4.02
C ILE A 243 8.05 -18.28 -5.52
N LEU A 244 8.22 -19.32 -6.33
CA LEU A 244 8.17 -19.23 -7.80
C LEU A 244 6.73 -19.04 -8.29
N ALA A 245 5.78 -19.68 -7.63
CA ALA A 245 4.36 -19.56 -7.94
C ALA A 245 3.50 -20.01 -6.76
N ASN A 246 2.31 -19.45 -6.64
CA ASN A 246 1.24 -20.06 -5.86
C ASN A 246 -0.06 -20.10 -6.66
N ASP A 247 -0.86 -21.13 -6.41
CA ASP A 247 -2.20 -21.30 -6.93
C ASP A 247 -3.18 -21.57 -5.77
N ILE A 248 -4.43 -21.19 -5.96
CA ILE A 248 -5.47 -21.31 -4.94
C ILE A 248 -6.70 -21.93 -5.58
N GLU A 249 -7.19 -22.99 -4.97
CA GLU A 249 -8.48 -23.60 -5.31
C GLU A 249 -9.47 -23.36 -4.17
N LYS A 250 -10.53 -22.58 -4.42
CA LYS A 250 -11.59 -22.28 -3.45
C LYS A 250 -12.79 -23.20 -3.70
N LYS A 251 -13.22 -23.93 -2.68
CA LYS A 251 -14.43 -24.75 -2.69
C LYS A 251 -15.38 -24.29 -1.59
N VAL A 252 -16.62 -23.98 -1.97
CA VAL A 252 -17.67 -23.60 -1.04
C VAL A 252 -18.61 -24.80 -0.90
N GLN A 253 -18.80 -25.29 0.33
CA GLN A 253 -19.70 -26.40 0.66
C GLN A 253 -20.63 -25.97 1.81
N GLY A 254 -21.82 -25.44 1.45
CA GLY A 254 -22.72 -24.87 2.45
C GLY A 254 -22.09 -23.66 3.14
N ASP A 255 -21.95 -23.74 4.47
CA ASP A 255 -21.31 -22.68 5.25
C ASP A 255 -19.79 -22.80 5.37
N ALA A 256 -19.21 -23.91 4.93
CA ALA A 256 -17.78 -24.12 4.97
C ALA A 256 -17.10 -23.63 3.68
N VAL A 257 -16.01 -22.92 3.82
CA VAL A 257 -15.10 -22.54 2.74
C VAL A 257 -13.80 -23.30 2.90
N LYS A 258 -13.38 -24.01 1.86
CA LYS A 258 -12.10 -24.71 1.83
C LYS A 258 -11.18 -24.06 0.81
N LEU A 259 -9.98 -23.73 1.25
CA LEU A 259 -8.91 -23.24 0.39
C LEU A 259 -7.81 -24.30 0.31
N ASN A 260 -7.48 -24.69 -0.92
CA ASN A 260 -6.26 -25.47 -1.16
C ASN A 260 -5.22 -24.55 -1.77
N VAL A 261 -4.17 -24.25 -1.01
CA VAL A 261 -3.07 -23.38 -1.43
C VAL A 261 -1.91 -24.25 -1.89
N LYS A 262 -1.53 -24.11 -3.14
CA LYS A 262 -0.40 -24.83 -3.73
C LYS A 262 0.75 -23.86 -3.97
N CYS A 263 1.92 -24.12 -3.37
CA CYS A 263 3.12 -23.32 -3.52
C CYS A 263 4.21 -24.08 -4.23
N VAL A 264 4.81 -23.45 -5.23
CA VAL A 264 6.02 -23.94 -5.91
C VAL A 264 7.19 -23.10 -5.39
N LEU A 265 8.12 -23.77 -4.73
CA LEU A 265 9.26 -23.14 -4.05
C LEU A 265 10.56 -23.52 -4.74
N SER A 266 11.49 -22.57 -4.81
CA SER A 266 12.88 -22.79 -5.20
C SER A 266 13.80 -22.60 -4.00
N PRO A 267 14.69 -23.54 -3.67
CA PRO A 267 15.71 -23.31 -2.66
C PRO A 267 16.64 -22.19 -3.10
N ALA A 268 16.65 -21.08 -2.35
CA ALA A 268 17.55 -19.94 -2.57
C ALA A 268 18.89 -20.12 -1.86
N GLY A 269 18.90 -20.92 -0.79
CA GLY A 269 20.11 -21.31 -0.06
C GLY A 269 19.83 -22.53 0.80
N ALA A 270 20.82 -23.42 0.91
CA ALA A 270 20.74 -24.58 1.78
C ALA A 270 22.10 -24.88 2.43
N GLN A 271 22.09 -25.28 3.70
CA GLN A 271 23.27 -25.65 4.48
C GLN A 271 23.03 -26.98 5.21
N GLY A 272 24.09 -27.77 5.35
CA GLY A 272 24.05 -29.07 6.02
C GLY A 272 23.64 -30.21 5.09
N LYS A 273 23.30 -31.38 5.68
CA LYS A 273 22.83 -32.54 4.94
C LYS A 273 21.33 -32.41 4.69
N VAL A 274 20.97 -31.88 3.54
CA VAL A 274 19.57 -31.62 3.16
C VAL A 274 19.19 -32.42 1.91
N ASN A 275 17.93 -32.82 1.81
CA ASN A 275 17.34 -33.40 0.63
C ASN A 275 16.01 -32.71 0.30
N SER A 276 15.48 -32.96 -0.89
CA SER A 276 14.25 -32.33 -1.37
C SER A 276 13.03 -32.65 -0.51
N GLU A 277 12.93 -33.85 0.05
CA GLU A 277 11.82 -34.26 0.90
C GLU A 277 11.82 -33.50 2.25
N MET A 278 12.98 -33.43 2.91
CA MET A 278 13.12 -32.64 4.15
C MET A 278 12.80 -31.16 3.93
N MET A 279 13.25 -30.57 2.82
CA MET A 279 12.94 -29.19 2.45
C MET A 279 11.44 -28.99 2.22
N LYS A 280 10.81 -29.90 1.49
CA LYS A 280 9.37 -29.88 1.21
C LYS A 280 8.55 -29.96 2.51
N ASP A 281 8.87 -30.91 3.38
CA ASP A 281 8.12 -31.15 4.62
C ASP A 281 8.24 -29.94 5.57
N SER A 282 9.45 -29.41 5.76
CA SER A 282 9.65 -28.23 6.61
C SER A 282 8.98 -26.97 6.04
N ALA A 283 9.02 -26.77 4.74
CA ALA A 283 8.33 -25.64 4.11
C ALA A 283 6.79 -25.78 4.21
N LYS A 284 6.28 -27.01 4.06
CA LYS A 284 4.85 -27.29 4.22
C LYS A 284 4.41 -27.03 5.66
N GLU A 285 5.13 -27.54 6.65
CA GLU A 285 4.85 -27.32 8.07
C GLU A 285 4.86 -25.83 8.43
N TYR A 286 5.84 -25.06 7.93
CA TYR A 286 5.90 -23.62 8.13
C TYR A 286 4.65 -22.92 7.57
N LEU A 287 4.26 -23.22 6.33
CA LEU A 287 3.10 -22.59 5.70
C LEU A 287 1.78 -22.99 6.38
N GLU A 288 1.61 -24.26 6.77
CA GLU A 288 0.42 -24.72 7.52
C GLU A 288 0.32 -24.01 8.87
N ASN A 289 1.43 -23.83 9.57
CA ASN A 289 1.48 -23.07 10.82
C ASN A 289 1.18 -21.59 10.60
N ALA A 290 1.71 -20.97 9.55
CA ALA A 290 1.43 -19.57 9.20
C ALA A 290 -0.06 -19.35 8.87
N PHE A 291 -0.67 -20.25 8.09
CA PHE A 291 -2.11 -20.16 7.75
C PHE A 291 -2.99 -20.37 8.99
N SER A 292 -2.73 -21.40 9.80
CA SER A 292 -3.52 -21.67 11.01
C SER A 292 -3.36 -20.56 12.05
N GLY A 293 -2.15 -20.02 12.18
CA GLY A 293 -1.86 -18.88 13.06
C GLY A 293 -2.63 -17.63 12.64
N LEU A 294 -2.63 -17.30 11.34
CA LEU A 294 -3.39 -16.17 10.80
C LEU A 294 -4.90 -16.36 10.99
N ILE A 295 -5.43 -17.56 10.73
CA ILE A 295 -6.85 -17.87 10.93
C ILE A 295 -7.24 -17.68 12.40
N SER A 296 -6.46 -18.23 13.32
CA SER A 296 -6.71 -18.08 14.75
C SER A 296 -6.63 -16.62 15.21
N TYR A 297 -5.68 -15.86 14.66
CA TYR A 297 -5.56 -14.42 14.91
C TYR A 297 -6.78 -13.64 14.39
N ALA A 298 -7.23 -13.95 13.18
CA ALA A 298 -8.40 -13.30 12.58
C ALA A 298 -9.69 -13.59 13.36
N GLN A 299 -9.88 -14.83 13.81
CA GLN A 299 -11.03 -15.21 14.66
C GLN A 299 -11.02 -14.46 15.99
N LYS A 300 -9.85 -14.37 16.63
CA LYS A 300 -9.69 -13.69 17.93
C LYS A 300 -10.01 -12.18 17.83
N ASN A 301 -9.69 -11.55 16.70
CA ASN A 301 -9.84 -10.11 16.50
C ASN A 301 -11.11 -9.75 15.69
N ASP A 302 -11.96 -10.73 15.36
CA ASP A 302 -13.20 -10.52 14.57
C ASP A 302 -12.96 -9.79 13.24
N ILE A 303 -11.94 -10.24 12.49
CA ILE A 303 -11.52 -9.70 11.20
C ILE A 303 -11.61 -10.78 10.11
N GLY A 304 -12.74 -11.46 9.98
CA GLY A 304 -12.91 -12.59 9.06
C GLY A 304 -13.03 -12.21 7.60
N GLU A 305 -13.45 -10.98 7.27
CA GLU A 305 -13.62 -10.51 5.89
C GLU A 305 -12.29 -10.39 5.14
N ILE A 306 -11.16 -10.29 5.86
CA ILE A 306 -9.83 -10.23 5.23
C ILE A 306 -9.53 -11.42 4.31
N PHE A 307 -10.22 -12.55 4.47
CA PHE A 307 -10.03 -13.73 3.61
C PHE A 307 -10.79 -13.66 2.28
N ALA A 308 -11.63 -12.66 2.06
CA ALA A 308 -12.53 -12.55 0.91
C ALA A 308 -13.42 -13.79 0.70
N THR A 309 -14.02 -14.25 1.80
CA THR A 309 -14.81 -15.48 1.89
C THR A 309 -16.22 -15.25 2.42
N ASP A 310 -16.77 -14.04 2.22
CA ASP A 310 -18.08 -13.60 2.70
C ASP A 310 -18.19 -13.76 4.24
N GLY A 311 -17.17 -13.29 4.98
CA GLY A 311 -17.07 -13.36 6.44
C GLY A 311 -16.82 -14.75 7.01
N LYS A 312 -16.74 -15.77 6.16
CA LYS A 312 -16.51 -17.15 6.60
C LYS A 312 -15.01 -17.39 6.78
N VAL A 313 -14.65 -17.96 7.91
CA VAL A 313 -13.27 -18.38 8.16
C VAL A 313 -12.97 -19.65 7.39
N PRO A 314 -11.97 -19.68 6.51
CA PRO A 314 -11.71 -20.82 5.65
C PRO A 314 -10.97 -21.97 6.41
N GLU A 315 -11.26 -23.19 6.00
CA GLU A 315 -10.36 -24.33 6.23
C GLU A 315 -9.27 -24.31 5.15
N VAL A 316 -8.00 -24.32 5.55
CA VAL A 316 -6.88 -24.23 4.60
C VAL A 316 -6.07 -25.53 4.59
N THR A 317 -5.80 -26.01 3.39
CA THR A 317 -4.84 -27.10 3.15
C THR A 317 -3.70 -26.57 2.29
N CYS A 318 -2.48 -27.10 2.51
CA CYS A 318 -1.28 -26.65 1.81
C CYS A 318 -0.65 -27.80 1.03
N GLU A 319 -0.37 -27.54 -0.26
CA GLU A 319 0.47 -28.42 -1.09
C GLU A 319 1.76 -27.67 -1.45
N VAL A 320 2.90 -28.26 -1.16
CA VAL A 320 4.21 -27.68 -1.47
C VAL A 320 4.93 -28.55 -2.51
N ILE A 321 5.45 -27.90 -3.54
CA ILE A 321 6.35 -28.47 -4.53
C ILE A 321 7.68 -27.75 -4.43
N VAL A 322 8.76 -28.46 -4.15
CA VAL A 322 10.11 -27.90 -4.20
C VAL A 322 10.70 -28.22 -5.56
N SER A 323 10.99 -27.18 -6.34
CA SER A 323 11.60 -27.35 -7.65
C SER A 323 13.05 -27.82 -7.51
N ASN A 324 13.44 -28.86 -8.25
CA ASN A 324 14.80 -29.39 -8.26
C ASN A 324 15.79 -28.56 -9.08
N ILE A 325 15.49 -27.28 -9.32
CA ILE A 325 16.42 -26.39 -10.00
C ILE A 325 17.52 -25.97 -9.00
N LEU A 326 18.39 -26.89 -8.67
CA LEU A 326 19.79 -26.56 -8.46
C LEU A 326 20.34 -26.22 -9.86
N GLY A 327 19.91 -25.04 -10.34
CA GLY A 327 20.11 -24.61 -11.70
C GLY A 327 21.55 -24.27 -11.94
N GLY A 328 22.18 -25.04 -12.76
CA GLY A 328 23.29 -24.55 -13.53
C GLY A 328 22.79 -23.38 -14.40
N LYS A 329 23.22 -22.16 -14.13
CA LYS A 329 23.30 -21.14 -15.17
C LYS A 329 24.16 -21.77 -16.30
N LYS A 330 23.51 -22.02 -17.44
CA LYS A 330 24.23 -22.14 -18.73
C LYS A 330 24.40 -20.74 -19.31
#